data_5eb98af8c4b5dd9158d554257b70ec68
#
_entry.id   5eb98af8c4b5dd9158d554257b70ec68
#
_cell.length_a   1.000
_cell.length_b   1.000
_cell.length_c   1.000
_cell.angle_alpha   90.00
_cell.angle_beta   90.00
_cell.angle_gamma   90.00
#
_symmetry.space_group_name_H-M   'P 1'
#
loop_
_entity.id
_entity.type
_entity.pdbx_description
1 polymer ?
#
loop_
_entity_poly.entity_id
_entity_poly.type
_entity_poly.pdbx_seq_one_letter_code
_entity_poly.pdbx_strand_id
1 'polypeptide(L)'
;MDLETANKVLRSAVEQAEKSWNEGGIPIGAALSMSDGTIVALGHNERVQSGDPTAHAETVCFRNAGRRRDWSELVLVSTLSPCPMCAGTALLYGIKTVVIGENTTFMGAEHWFEEHGITTHVLHDRRCIELMRRLQEEKPDLWAEDIGG
;
A
#
# COMPACT_ATOMS: atom_id res chain seq x y z
N MET A 1 9.28 6.88 -12.54
CA MET A 1 9.48 7.65 -11.27
C MET A 1 10.90 7.40 -10.78
N ASP A 2 11.62 8.44 -10.44
CA ASP A 2 12.97 8.27 -9.89
C ASP A 2 12.92 7.89 -8.40
N LEU A 3 14.04 7.43 -7.88
CA LEU A 3 14.16 6.96 -6.49
C LEU A 3 13.86 8.06 -5.46
N GLU A 4 14.31 9.27 -5.70
CA GLU A 4 14.07 10.41 -4.79
C GLU A 4 12.57 10.69 -4.67
N THR A 5 11.87 10.76 -5.80
CA THR A 5 10.43 10.97 -5.84
C THR A 5 9.68 9.80 -5.20
N ALA A 6 10.09 8.57 -5.49
CA ALA A 6 9.49 7.38 -4.88
C ALA A 6 9.61 7.40 -3.35
N ASN A 7 10.78 7.74 -2.82
CA ASN A 7 10.98 7.87 -1.38
C ASN A 7 10.16 9.00 -0.75
N LYS A 8 10.01 10.12 -1.46
CA LYS A 8 9.18 11.23 -1.00
C LYS A 8 7.72 10.82 -0.87
N VAL A 9 7.17 10.14 -1.87
CA VAL A 9 5.77 9.67 -1.82
C VAL A 9 5.62 8.57 -0.77
N LEU A 10 6.59 7.67 -0.65
CA LEU A 10 6.56 6.62 0.38
C LEU A 10 6.49 7.22 1.78
N ARG A 11 7.14 8.35 2.04
CA ARG A 11 7.04 9.04 3.33
C ARG A 11 5.59 9.36 3.68
N SER A 12 4.80 9.82 2.73
CA SER A 12 3.37 10.10 2.94
C SER A 12 2.60 8.82 3.23
N ALA A 13 2.92 7.71 2.56
CA ALA A 13 2.32 6.41 2.84
C ALA A 13 2.69 5.90 4.24
N VAL A 14 3.94 6.10 4.68
CA VAL A 14 4.37 5.75 6.03
C VAL A 14 3.61 6.55 7.09
N GLU A 15 3.38 7.84 6.86
CA GLU A 15 2.57 8.67 7.76
C GLU A 15 1.15 8.12 7.88
N GLN A 16 0.57 7.61 6.81
CA GLN A 16 -0.73 6.95 6.83
C GLN A 16 -0.68 5.64 7.64
N ALA A 17 0.39 4.87 7.49
CA ALA A 17 0.58 3.65 8.29
C ALA A 17 0.66 3.97 9.78
N GLU A 18 1.41 4.98 10.15
CA GLU A 18 1.53 5.45 11.54
C GLU A 18 0.18 5.94 12.07
N LYS A 19 -0.60 6.63 11.25
CA LYS A 19 -1.95 7.07 11.60
C LYS A 19 -2.84 5.88 11.95
N SER A 20 -2.84 4.84 11.13
CA SER A 20 -3.60 3.62 11.41
C SER A 20 -3.17 2.99 12.73
N TRP A 21 -1.86 2.87 12.95
CA TRP A 21 -1.31 2.33 14.20
C TRP A 21 -1.79 3.11 15.42
N ASN A 22 -1.74 4.44 15.35
CA ASN A 22 -2.17 5.31 16.45
C ASN A 22 -3.68 5.23 16.70
N GLU A 23 -4.46 4.84 15.71
CA GLU A 23 -5.90 4.59 15.84
C GLU A 23 -6.23 3.18 16.35
N GLY A 24 -5.23 2.38 16.63
CA GLY A 24 -5.40 0.98 17.06
C GLY A 24 -5.52 -0.01 15.92
N GLY A 25 -5.26 0.42 14.69
CA GLY A 25 -5.37 -0.39 13.48
C GLY A 25 -4.06 -0.98 12.99
N ILE A 26 -4.12 -1.52 11.80
CA ILE A 26 -2.98 -2.18 11.14
C ILE A 26 -2.10 -1.12 10.48
N PRO A 27 -0.77 -1.11 10.73
CA PRO A 27 0.12 -0.04 10.28
C PRO A 27 0.56 -0.22 8.82
N ILE A 28 -0.39 -0.15 7.91
CA ILE A 28 -0.16 -0.16 6.48
C ILE A 28 -0.78 1.10 5.89
N GLY A 29 -0.02 1.78 5.05
CA GLY A 29 -0.44 3.00 4.37
C GLY A 29 -0.16 2.95 2.89
N ALA A 30 -0.89 3.75 2.13
CA ALA A 30 -0.76 3.82 0.68
C ALA A 30 -0.96 5.25 0.18
N ALA A 31 -0.44 5.50 -1.01
CA ALA A 31 -0.63 6.73 -1.74
C ALA A 31 -0.81 6.42 -3.22
N LEU A 32 -1.60 7.24 -3.89
CA LEU A 32 -1.63 7.34 -5.35
C LEU A 32 -1.02 8.69 -5.71
N SER A 33 -0.08 8.70 -6.62
CA SER A 33 0.58 9.91 -7.05
C SER A 33 0.76 9.95 -8.57
N MET A 34 1.03 11.14 -9.09
CA MET A 34 1.57 11.30 -10.42
C MET A 34 3.05 10.92 -10.40
N SER A 35 3.65 10.72 -11.58
CA SER A 35 5.06 10.35 -11.70
C SER A 35 6.04 11.42 -11.17
N ASP A 36 5.59 12.67 -11.07
CA ASP A 36 6.38 13.78 -10.50
C ASP A 36 6.28 13.86 -8.97
N GLY A 37 5.51 12.98 -8.34
CA GLY A 37 5.32 12.95 -6.89
C GLY A 37 4.13 13.72 -6.37
N THR A 38 3.34 14.36 -7.25
CA THR A 38 2.10 15.02 -6.83
C THR A 38 1.12 13.99 -6.27
N ILE A 39 0.72 14.16 -5.01
CA ILE A 39 -0.19 13.24 -4.33
C ILE A 39 -1.61 13.45 -4.85
N VAL A 40 -2.24 12.37 -5.26
CA VAL A 40 -3.64 12.33 -5.71
C VAL A 40 -4.56 11.88 -4.59
N ALA A 41 -4.16 10.83 -3.87
CA ALA A 41 -4.93 10.29 -2.76
C ALA A 41 -4.02 9.58 -1.77
N LEU A 42 -4.47 9.49 -0.53
CA LEU A 42 -3.82 8.75 0.56
C LEU A 42 -4.83 7.79 1.16
N GLY A 43 -4.33 6.72 1.76
CA GLY A 43 -5.16 5.77 2.48
C GLY A 43 -4.37 5.01 3.52
N HIS A 44 -5.04 4.54 4.56
CA HIS A 44 -4.47 3.65 5.55
C HIS A 44 -5.43 2.50 5.80
N ASN A 45 -4.92 1.40 6.30
CA ASN A 45 -5.75 0.25 6.66
C ASN A 45 -6.80 0.67 7.69
N GLU A 46 -8.06 0.35 7.44
CA GLU A 46 -9.20 0.69 8.30
C GLU A 46 -9.98 -0.54 8.76
N ARG A 47 -9.40 -1.73 8.63
CA ARG A 47 -10.07 -2.97 9.03
C ARG A 47 -10.63 -2.89 10.45
N VAL A 48 -9.81 -2.45 11.39
CA VAL A 48 -10.20 -2.31 12.80
C VAL A 48 -11.13 -1.12 12.98
N GLN A 49 -10.79 0.01 12.39
CA GLN A 49 -11.51 1.27 12.59
C GLN A 49 -12.93 1.21 12.02
N SER A 50 -13.11 0.62 10.83
CA SER A 50 -14.42 0.58 10.14
C SER A 50 -15.12 -0.78 10.23
N GLY A 51 -14.41 -1.84 10.64
CA GLY A 51 -14.95 -3.19 10.63
C GLY A 51 -15.09 -3.79 9.22
N ASP A 52 -14.46 -3.18 8.22
CA ASP A 52 -14.53 -3.62 6.82
C ASP A 52 -13.32 -4.50 6.48
N PRO A 53 -13.51 -5.80 6.20
CA PRO A 53 -12.40 -6.70 5.89
C PRO A 53 -11.69 -6.35 4.58
N THR A 54 -12.29 -5.55 3.72
CA THR A 54 -11.69 -5.12 2.45
C THR A 54 -10.99 -3.77 2.55
N ALA A 55 -11.03 -3.11 3.70
CA ALA A 55 -10.46 -1.78 3.88
C ALA A 55 -8.95 -1.85 4.11
N HIS A 56 -8.22 -2.40 3.14
CA HIS A 56 -6.78 -2.31 3.07
C HIS A 56 -6.35 -0.89 2.71
N ALA A 57 -5.11 -0.53 3.00
CA ALA A 57 -4.62 0.82 2.72
C ALA A 57 -4.80 1.19 1.24
N GLU A 58 -4.49 0.26 0.35
CA GLU A 58 -4.58 0.48 -1.09
C GLU A 58 -6.04 0.65 -1.54
N THR A 59 -6.96 -0.21 -1.08
CA THR A 59 -8.38 -0.10 -1.44
C THR A 59 -9.00 1.20 -0.90
N VAL A 60 -8.63 1.59 0.31
CA VAL A 60 -9.05 2.89 0.87
C VAL A 60 -8.49 4.04 0.03
N CYS A 61 -7.23 3.93 -0.40
CA CYS A 61 -6.60 4.93 -1.25
C CYS A 61 -7.33 5.08 -2.60
N PHE A 62 -7.68 3.97 -3.26
CA PHE A 62 -8.49 4.00 -4.49
C PHE A 62 -9.84 4.64 -4.24
N ARG A 63 -10.51 4.31 -3.14
CA ARG A 63 -11.79 4.91 -2.76
C ARG A 63 -11.67 6.41 -2.60
N ASN A 64 -10.62 6.87 -1.93
CA ASN A 64 -10.38 8.30 -1.70
C ASN A 64 -10.05 9.05 -2.99
N ALA A 65 -9.42 8.40 -3.96
CA ALA A 65 -9.15 8.98 -5.26
C ALA A 65 -10.45 9.23 -6.06
N GLY A 66 -11.48 8.42 -5.83
CA GLY A 66 -12.79 8.57 -6.46
C GLY A 66 -12.81 8.10 -7.92
N ARG A 67 -13.87 8.50 -8.63
CA ARG A 67 -14.05 8.13 -10.03
C ARG A 67 -13.10 8.93 -10.92
N ARG A 68 -12.28 8.23 -11.71
CA ARG A 68 -11.34 8.87 -12.64
C ARG A 68 -11.00 7.92 -13.78
N ARG A 69 -10.38 8.43 -14.82
CA ARG A 69 -10.01 7.66 -16.03
C ARG A 69 -8.51 7.64 -16.31
N ASP A 70 -7.72 8.37 -15.54
CA ASP A 70 -6.28 8.55 -15.73
C ASP A 70 -5.43 7.60 -14.89
N TRP A 71 -5.99 6.46 -14.49
CA TRP A 71 -5.32 5.47 -13.64
C TRP A 71 -3.95 5.04 -14.19
N SER A 72 -3.82 4.95 -15.52
CA SER A 72 -2.56 4.54 -16.14
C SER A 72 -1.44 5.57 -16.00
N GLU A 73 -1.77 6.79 -15.62
CA GLU A 73 -0.79 7.86 -15.36
C GLU A 73 -0.36 7.89 -13.89
N LEU A 74 -1.03 7.12 -13.03
CA LEU A 74 -0.77 7.12 -11.59
C LEU A 74 0.23 6.05 -11.19
N VAL A 75 0.90 6.32 -10.07
CA VAL A 75 1.78 5.38 -9.38
C VAL A 75 1.11 4.99 -8.07
N LEU A 76 0.99 3.70 -7.83
CA LEU A 76 0.53 3.18 -6.52
C LEU A 76 1.77 2.99 -5.64
N VAL A 77 1.73 3.58 -4.45
CA VAL A 77 2.80 3.43 -3.45
C VAL A 77 2.17 2.83 -2.20
N SER A 78 2.71 1.70 -1.75
CA SER A 78 2.23 1.00 -0.56
C SER A 78 3.40 0.69 0.37
N THR A 79 3.19 0.77 1.67
CA THR A 79 4.23 0.45 2.65
C THR A 79 4.54 -1.04 2.71
N LEU A 80 3.58 -1.89 2.33
CA LEU A 80 3.76 -3.34 2.26
C LEU A 80 3.36 -3.85 0.87
N SER A 81 3.97 -4.94 0.46
CA SER A 81 3.64 -5.61 -0.80
C SER A 81 2.12 -5.85 -0.92
N PRO A 82 1.47 -5.39 -2.00
CA PRO A 82 0.01 -5.51 -2.15
C PRO A 82 -0.47 -6.96 -2.20
N CYS A 83 -1.54 -7.25 -1.45
CA CYS A 83 -2.20 -8.55 -1.47
C CYS A 83 -2.93 -8.76 -2.81
N PRO A 84 -3.45 -9.99 -3.10
CA PRO A 84 -4.17 -10.25 -4.34
C PRO A 84 -5.34 -9.32 -4.62
N MET A 85 -6.10 -8.92 -3.60
CA MET A 85 -7.23 -8.01 -3.74
C MET A 85 -6.76 -6.63 -4.23
N CYS A 86 -5.72 -6.08 -3.62
CA CYS A 86 -5.18 -4.77 -3.97
C CYS A 86 -4.43 -4.80 -5.29
N ALA A 87 -3.67 -5.87 -5.55
CA ALA A 87 -3.02 -6.08 -6.83
C ALA A 87 -4.05 -6.19 -7.96
N GLY A 88 -5.14 -6.91 -7.73
CA GLY A 88 -6.23 -7.04 -8.70
C GLY A 88 -6.85 -5.70 -9.05
N THR A 89 -7.04 -4.82 -8.06
CA THR A 89 -7.57 -3.47 -8.28
C THR A 89 -6.61 -2.66 -9.17
N ALA A 90 -5.31 -2.71 -8.87
CA ALA A 90 -4.29 -2.01 -9.66
C ALA A 90 -4.26 -2.52 -11.11
N LEU A 91 -4.33 -3.85 -11.30
CA LEU A 91 -4.38 -4.46 -12.62
C LEU A 91 -5.62 -4.06 -13.41
N LEU A 92 -6.79 -4.10 -12.75
CA LEU A 92 -8.06 -3.78 -13.40
C LEU A 92 -8.05 -2.37 -13.97
N TYR A 93 -7.52 -1.42 -13.23
CA TYR A 93 -7.53 -0.02 -13.64
C TYR A 93 -6.30 0.40 -14.45
N GLY A 94 -5.38 -0.50 -14.68
CA GLY A 94 -4.25 -0.24 -15.57
C GLY A 94 -3.13 0.60 -14.97
N ILE A 95 -2.95 0.52 -13.65
CA ILE A 95 -1.77 1.10 -12.99
C ILE A 95 -0.50 0.49 -13.61
N LYS A 96 0.47 1.30 -13.98
CA LYS A 96 1.68 0.82 -14.67
C LYS A 96 2.92 0.78 -13.80
N THR A 97 2.89 1.46 -12.66
CA THR A 97 4.04 1.52 -11.75
C THR A 97 3.57 1.36 -10.31
N VAL A 98 4.21 0.47 -9.58
CA VAL A 98 3.94 0.22 -8.17
C VAL A 98 5.24 0.35 -7.39
N VAL A 99 5.23 1.15 -6.34
CA VAL A 99 6.34 1.31 -5.40
C VAL A 99 5.96 0.62 -4.10
N ILE A 100 6.82 -0.25 -3.62
CA ILE A 100 6.58 -1.10 -2.45
C ILE A 100 7.62 -0.75 -1.38
N GLY A 101 7.15 -0.39 -0.19
CA GLY A 101 8.01 -0.07 0.93
C GLY A 101 8.85 -1.27 1.36
N GLU A 102 8.20 -2.44 1.54
CA GLU A 102 8.91 -3.68 1.87
C GLU A 102 8.07 -4.90 1.45
N ASN A 103 8.73 -6.01 1.23
CA ASN A 103 8.11 -7.30 0.93
C ASN A 103 8.71 -8.46 1.75
N THR A 104 9.48 -8.14 2.78
CA THR A 104 10.13 -9.13 3.66
C THR A 104 9.11 -9.78 4.60
N THR A 105 8.22 -8.96 5.19
CA THR A 105 7.17 -9.43 6.09
C THR A 105 6.14 -10.26 5.34
N PHE A 106 5.80 -9.83 4.13
CA PHE A 106 4.78 -10.46 3.31
C PHE A 106 5.06 -10.13 1.86
N MET A 107 5.14 -11.16 1.03
CA MET A 107 5.19 -10.99 -0.41
C MET A 107 3.81 -11.31 -0.96
N GLY A 108 3.11 -10.28 -1.41
CA GLY A 108 1.76 -10.42 -1.96
C GLY A 108 1.76 -10.94 -3.39
N ALA A 109 0.99 -10.29 -4.25
CA ALA A 109 0.81 -10.73 -5.63
C ALA A 109 1.76 -10.02 -6.62
N GLU A 110 3.03 -9.82 -6.24
CA GLU A 110 4.02 -9.13 -7.09
C GLU A 110 4.23 -9.83 -8.43
N HIS A 111 4.12 -11.17 -8.47
CA HIS A 111 4.23 -11.93 -9.71
C HIS A 111 3.14 -11.56 -10.73
N TRP A 112 1.96 -11.13 -10.28
CA TRP A 112 0.91 -10.64 -11.18
C TRP A 112 1.33 -9.34 -11.87
N PHE A 113 2.01 -8.46 -11.14
CA PHE A 113 2.53 -7.21 -11.72
C PHE A 113 3.54 -7.52 -12.83
N GLU A 114 4.47 -8.42 -12.56
CA GLU A 114 5.48 -8.84 -13.54
C GLU A 114 4.83 -9.45 -14.77
N GLU A 115 3.88 -10.38 -14.59
CA GLU A 115 3.15 -11.03 -15.68
C GLU A 115 2.38 -10.05 -16.56
N HIS A 116 1.92 -8.93 -16.00
CA HIS A 116 1.14 -7.93 -16.71
C HIS A 116 1.97 -6.68 -17.12
N GLY A 117 3.29 -6.78 -17.04
CA GLY A 117 4.17 -5.70 -17.47
C GLY A 117 4.16 -4.45 -16.59
N ILE A 118 3.71 -4.57 -15.35
CA ILE A 118 3.75 -3.48 -14.39
C ILE A 118 5.15 -3.39 -13.79
N THR A 119 5.72 -2.18 -13.80
CA THR A 119 7.02 -1.93 -13.18
C THR A 119 6.87 -1.85 -11.66
N THR A 120 7.66 -2.64 -10.94
CA THR A 120 7.67 -2.60 -9.47
C THR A 120 9.02 -2.13 -8.96
N HIS A 121 9.00 -1.32 -7.90
CA HIS A 121 10.20 -0.89 -7.19
C HIS A 121 10.03 -1.20 -5.71
N VAL A 122 10.86 -2.10 -5.18
CA VAL A 122 10.86 -2.44 -3.75
C VAL A 122 11.99 -1.67 -3.09
N LEU A 123 11.65 -0.82 -2.13
CA LEU A 123 12.60 0.10 -1.50
C LEU A 123 13.28 -0.46 -0.26
N HIS A 124 12.80 -1.57 0.29
CA HIS A 124 13.32 -2.19 1.52
C HIS A 124 13.44 -1.16 2.65
N ASP A 125 12.38 -0.40 2.85
CA ASP A 125 12.35 0.71 3.79
C ASP A 125 12.27 0.23 5.23
N ARG A 126 13.20 0.71 6.07
CA ARG A 126 13.29 0.29 7.48
C ARG A 126 12.05 0.67 8.30
N ARG A 127 11.44 1.81 8.02
CA ARG A 127 10.24 2.27 8.74
C ARG A 127 9.08 1.33 8.47
N CYS A 128 8.93 0.92 7.22
CA CYS A 128 7.88 -0.03 6.81
C CYS A 128 8.07 -1.39 7.49
N ILE A 129 9.30 -1.91 7.47
CA ILE A 129 9.65 -3.19 8.11
C ILE A 129 9.39 -3.12 9.61
N GLU A 130 9.81 -2.03 10.26
CA GLU A 130 9.65 -1.84 11.70
C GLU A 130 8.20 -1.77 12.14
N LEU A 131 7.35 -1.09 11.38
CA LEU A 131 5.91 -1.02 11.66
C LEU A 131 5.27 -2.40 11.64
N MET A 132 5.60 -3.21 10.63
CA MET A 132 5.07 -4.58 10.53
C MET A 132 5.65 -5.51 11.59
N ARG A 133 6.93 -5.32 11.97
CA ARG A 133 7.54 -6.06 13.07
C ARG A 133 6.78 -5.80 14.38
N ARG A 134 6.44 -4.56 14.66
CA ARG A 134 5.66 -4.20 15.84
C ARG A 134 4.28 -4.83 15.82
N LEU A 135 3.60 -4.83 14.69
CA LEU A 135 2.29 -5.49 14.55
C LEU A 135 2.40 -6.97 14.88
N GLN A 136 3.40 -7.65 14.30
CA GLN A 136 3.59 -9.10 14.50
C GLN A 136 3.93 -9.45 15.95
N GLU A 137 4.67 -8.60 16.65
CA GLU A 137 5.03 -8.82 18.06
C GLU A 137 3.87 -8.50 19.00
N GLU A 138 3.17 -7.40 18.78
CA GLU A 138 2.17 -6.90 19.71
C GLU A 138 0.76 -7.43 19.43
N LYS A 139 0.43 -7.67 18.15
CA LYS A 139 -0.92 -8.06 17.71
C LYS A 139 -0.88 -9.11 16.59
N PRO A 140 -0.24 -10.28 16.84
CA PRO A 140 -0.09 -11.30 15.79
C PRO A 140 -1.41 -11.80 15.21
N ASP A 141 -2.47 -11.91 16.04
CA ASP A 141 -3.77 -12.37 15.59
C ASP A 141 -4.42 -11.37 14.62
N LEU A 142 -4.20 -10.08 14.84
CA LEU A 142 -4.72 -9.04 13.97
C LEU A 142 -4.05 -9.10 12.59
N TRP A 143 -2.74 -9.35 12.56
CA TRP A 143 -2.02 -9.53 11.30
C TRP A 143 -2.54 -10.76 10.54
N ALA A 144 -2.68 -11.89 11.21
CA ALA A 144 -3.22 -13.11 10.61
C ALA A 144 -4.62 -12.88 10.03
N GLU A 145 -5.47 -12.15 10.76
CA GLU A 145 -6.82 -11.80 10.30
C GLU A 145 -6.81 -11.01 8.99
N ASP A 146 -5.87 -10.08 8.84
CA ASP A 146 -5.78 -9.20 7.67
C ASP A 146 -5.38 -9.90 6.38
N ILE A 147 -4.75 -11.06 6.49
CA ILE A 147 -4.29 -11.85 5.34
C ILE A 147 -5.03 -13.19 5.19
N GLY A 148 -6.18 -13.33 5.82
CA GLY A 148 -7.05 -14.50 5.68
C GLY A 148 -6.57 -15.72 6.47
N GLY A 149 -5.67 -15.52 7.39
CA GLY A 149 -5.13 -16.57 8.27
C GLY A 149 -5.61 -16.37 9.69
#